data_c035748f3f7165019041eea604ebab65
#
_entry.id   c035748f3f7165019041eea604ebab65
#
_cell.length_a   1.000
_cell.length_b   1.000
_cell.length_c   1.000
_cell.angle_alpha   90.00
_cell.angle_beta   90.00
_cell.angle_gamma   90.00
#
_symmetry.space_group_name_H-M   'P 1'
#
loop_
_entity.id
_entity.type
_entity.pdbx_description
1 polymer ?
#
loop_
_entity_poly.entity_id
_entity_poly.type
_entity_poly.pdbx_seq_one_letter_code
_entity_poly.pdbx_strand_id
1 'polypeptide(L)'
;MGIPIVYFRSSSLNSHRMCPMQYYMEYTLGWRGNSGKKADKGTIVHKVLELAALCKKALQEGHKTFEDSEIGKIETSNYDPEYLDGIIDKVYEYYTSRTTHHDWKPLDLKHCRRWVWKIFNDDDGFFDPKNRNVVEAEPHFDFEIEEDWAKYSHELSDGTILEGNL
;
A
#
# COMPACT_ATOMS: atom_id res chain seq x y z
N MET A 1 -2.36 -33.10 -10.56
CA MET A 1 -1.69 -32.31 -9.48
C MET A 1 -2.13 -30.87 -9.69
N GLY A 2 -3.07 -30.37 -8.85
CA GLY A 2 -3.59 -28.99 -8.97
C GLY A 2 -2.50 -27.97 -8.64
N ILE A 3 -2.50 -26.84 -9.36
CA ILE A 3 -1.67 -25.69 -9.01
C ILE A 3 -2.47 -24.88 -8.00
N PRO A 4 -2.06 -24.78 -6.73
CA PRO A 4 -2.80 -23.99 -5.77
C PRO A 4 -2.70 -22.50 -6.18
N ILE A 5 -3.84 -21.84 -6.29
CA ILE A 5 -3.89 -20.39 -6.40
C ILE A 5 -3.79 -19.86 -4.97
N VAL A 6 -2.61 -19.38 -4.62
CA VAL A 6 -2.27 -19.04 -3.23
C VAL A 6 -2.82 -17.67 -2.79
N TYR A 7 -3.04 -16.73 -3.72
CA TYR A 7 -3.54 -15.39 -3.39
C TYR A 7 -4.37 -14.79 -4.51
N PHE A 8 -5.58 -14.33 -4.17
CA PHE A 8 -6.39 -13.45 -5.02
C PHE A 8 -6.30 -12.01 -4.53
N ARG A 9 -5.90 -11.12 -5.41
CA ARG A 9 -5.95 -9.68 -5.19
C ARG A 9 -6.86 -9.03 -6.22
N SER A 10 -7.56 -7.97 -5.86
CA SER A 10 -8.40 -7.22 -6.81
C SER A 10 -7.62 -6.79 -8.06
N SER A 11 -6.35 -6.41 -7.89
CA SER A 11 -5.46 -6.07 -9.01
C SER A 11 -5.18 -7.26 -9.94
N SER A 12 -5.00 -8.47 -9.38
CA SER A 12 -4.75 -9.67 -10.18
C SER A 12 -5.98 -10.10 -10.98
N LEU A 13 -7.16 -10.01 -10.37
CA LEU A 13 -8.43 -10.26 -11.08
C LEU A 13 -8.66 -9.26 -12.20
N ASN A 14 -8.41 -7.97 -11.95
CA ASN A 14 -8.53 -6.94 -12.98
C ASN A 14 -7.53 -7.16 -14.13
N SER A 15 -6.29 -7.53 -13.83
CA SER A 15 -5.28 -7.85 -14.85
C SER A 15 -5.75 -9.02 -15.73
N HIS A 16 -6.28 -10.09 -15.11
CA HIS A 16 -6.82 -11.23 -15.84
C HIS A 16 -8.02 -10.85 -16.73
N ARG A 17 -8.94 -10.04 -16.22
CA ARG A 17 -10.11 -9.57 -17.01
C ARG A 17 -9.71 -8.72 -18.20
N MET A 18 -8.68 -7.89 -18.06
CA MET A 18 -8.19 -7.02 -19.14
C MET A 18 -7.37 -7.81 -20.16
N CYS A 19 -6.46 -8.66 -19.70
CA CYS A 19 -5.59 -9.47 -20.57
C CYS A 19 -5.08 -10.71 -19.82
N PRO A 20 -5.63 -11.90 -20.09
CA PRO A 20 -5.18 -13.15 -19.44
C PRO A 20 -3.68 -13.42 -19.67
N MET A 21 -3.12 -13.03 -20.81
CA MET A 21 -1.68 -13.17 -21.09
C MET A 21 -0.85 -12.27 -20.15
N GLN A 22 -1.26 -11.03 -19.94
CA GLN A 22 -0.60 -10.14 -18.99
C GLN A 22 -0.64 -10.72 -17.58
N TYR A 23 -1.80 -11.22 -17.14
CA TYR A 23 -1.93 -11.91 -15.87
C TYR A 23 -0.92 -13.07 -15.76
N TYR A 24 -0.87 -13.93 -16.76
CA TYR A 24 0.05 -15.07 -16.80
C TYR A 24 1.52 -14.62 -16.66
N MET A 25 1.93 -13.60 -17.42
CA MET A 25 3.30 -13.06 -17.37
C MET A 25 3.62 -12.47 -15.99
N GLU A 26 2.73 -11.65 -15.44
CA GLU A 26 2.99 -10.89 -14.22
C GLU A 26 2.81 -11.72 -12.92
N TYR A 27 1.82 -12.60 -12.88
CA TYR A 27 1.44 -13.31 -11.65
C TYR A 27 1.84 -14.78 -11.63
N THR A 28 1.93 -15.42 -12.80
CA THR A 28 2.35 -16.83 -12.88
C THR A 28 3.85 -16.96 -13.14
N LEU A 29 4.39 -16.18 -14.07
CA LEU A 29 5.82 -16.21 -14.39
C LEU A 29 6.65 -15.21 -13.58
N GLY A 30 6.00 -14.29 -12.86
CA GLY A 30 6.69 -13.26 -12.08
C GLY A 30 7.39 -12.19 -12.94
N TRP A 31 7.09 -12.12 -14.22
CA TRP A 31 7.68 -11.16 -15.15
C TRP A 31 7.00 -9.81 -15.00
N ARG A 32 7.45 -9.04 -14.03
CA ARG A 32 7.00 -7.66 -13.83
C ARG A 32 8.07 -6.70 -14.31
N GLY A 33 7.68 -5.76 -15.16
CA GLY A 33 8.52 -4.62 -15.48
C GLY A 33 8.71 -3.72 -14.26
N ASN A 34 9.69 -2.81 -14.35
CA ASN A 34 9.81 -1.77 -13.34
C ASN A 34 8.54 -0.94 -13.27
N SER A 35 8.16 -0.54 -12.07
CA SER A 35 7.02 0.36 -11.84
C SER A 35 7.24 1.70 -12.55
N GLY A 36 6.18 2.29 -13.03
CA GLY A 36 6.25 3.64 -13.58
C GLY A 36 6.42 4.69 -12.47
N LYS A 37 7.16 5.75 -12.75
CA LYS A 37 7.43 6.85 -11.81
C LYS A 37 6.18 7.42 -11.12
N LYS A 38 5.03 7.43 -11.81
CA LYS A 38 3.75 7.87 -11.24
C LYS A 38 3.25 6.89 -10.16
N ALA A 39 3.41 5.59 -10.40
CA ALA A 39 3.05 4.55 -9.43
C ALA A 39 3.94 4.65 -8.19
N ASP A 40 5.26 4.82 -8.37
CA ASP A 40 6.19 4.96 -7.26
C ASP A 40 5.94 6.23 -6.43
N LYS A 41 5.55 7.35 -7.07
CA LYS A 41 5.05 8.52 -6.33
C LYS A 41 3.77 8.20 -5.54
N GLY A 42 2.89 7.37 -6.08
CA GLY A 42 1.71 6.86 -5.36
C GLY A 42 2.12 6.07 -4.11
N THR A 43 3.09 5.17 -4.23
CA THR A 43 3.64 4.40 -3.10
C THR A 43 4.22 5.30 -2.02
N ILE A 44 4.97 6.34 -2.40
CA ILE A 44 5.50 7.33 -1.46
C ILE A 44 4.36 8.02 -0.70
N VAL A 45 3.34 8.49 -1.41
CA VAL A 45 2.18 9.16 -0.79
C VAL A 45 1.44 8.20 0.15
N HIS A 46 1.18 6.97 -0.27
CA HIS A 46 0.55 5.94 0.56
C HIS A 46 1.32 5.71 1.86
N LYS A 47 2.64 5.55 1.77
CA LYS A 47 3.48 5.38 2.96
C LYS A 47 3.42 6.57 3.92
N VAL A 48 3.37 7.79 3.39
CA VAL A 48 3.20 9.00 4.22
C VAL A 48 1.86 8.99 4.96
N LEU A 49 0.77 8.61 4.27
CA LEU A 49 -0.57 8.53 4.88
C LEU A 49 -0.61 7.46 5.98
N GLU A 50 -0.02 6.30 5.73
CA GLU A 50 0.15 5.23 6.72
C GLU A 50 0.89 5.72 7.97
N LEU A 51 2.06 6.33 7.78
CA LEU A 51 2.87 6.85 8.89
C LEU A 51 2.15 7.95 9.67
N ALA A 52 1.39 8.81 8.99
CA ALA A 52 0.59 9.82 9.64
C ALA A 52 -0.52 9.20 10.52
N ALA A 53 -1.17 8.14 10.04
CA ALA A 53 -2.16 7.40 10.81
C ALA A 53 -1.54 6.67 12.02
N LEU A 54 -0.39 6.00 11.82
CA LEU A 54 0.36 5.34 12.90
C LEU A 54 0.86 6.33 13.94
N CYS A 55 1.32 7.50 13.53
CA CYS A 55 1.71 8.58 14.44
C CYS A 55 0.53 9.02 15.31
N LYS A 56 -0.65 9.20 14.72
CA LYS A 56 -1.87 9.54 15.46
C LYS A 56 -2.26 8.43 16.43
N LYS A 57 -2.22 7.16 16.00
CA LYS A 57 -2.48 6.01 16.86
C LYS A 57 -1.54 5.98 18.07
N ALA A 58 -0.23 6.12 17.82
CA ALA A 58 0.78 6.17 18.88
C ALA A 58 0.54 7.32 19.88
N LEU A 59 0.14 8.49 19.39
CA LEU A 59 -0.24 9.61 20.25
C LEU A 59 -1.48 9.31 21.12
N GLN A 60 -2.49 8.64 20.56
CA GLN A 60 -3.69 8.23 21.29
C GLN A 60 -3.36 7.22 22.41
N GLU A 61 -2.38 6.36 22.18
CA GLU A 61 -1.87 5.37 23.14
C GLU A 61 -0.85 5.95 24.12
N GLY A 62 -0.50 7.23 23.99
CA GLY A 62 0.45 7.92 24.86
C GLY A 62 1.92 7.60 24.56
N HIS A 63 2.20 7.03 23.41
CA HIS A 63 3.56 6.75 22.97
C HIS A 63 4.20 8.00 22.38
N LYS A 64 5.47 8.24 22.71
CA LYS A 64 6.26 9.36 22.16
C LYS A 64 6.96 9.04 20.85
N THR A 65 7.10 7.76 20.55
CA THR A 65 7.77 7.27 19.33
C THR A 65 7.15 5.95 18.92
N PHE A 66 7.26 5.62 17.64
CA PHE A 66 7.00 4.28 17.12
C PHE A 66 8.09 3.88 16.13
N GLU A 67 8.20 2.59 15.83
CA GLU A 67 9.19 2.04 14.91
C GLU A 67 8.46 1.58 13.64
N ASP A 68 8.89 2.09 12.49
CA ASP A 68 8.44 1.62 11.19
C ASP A 68 9.54 0.77 10.55
N SER A 69 9.17 -0.36 9.94
CA SER A 69 10.13 -1.32 9.39
C SER A 69 11.00 -0.78 8.25
N GLU A 70 10.52 0.23 7.55
CA GLU A 70 11.20 0.82 6.38
C GLU A 70 11.89 2.14 6.74
N ILE A 71 11.18 3.01 7.43
CA ILE A 71 11.62 4.39 7.72
C ILE A 71 12.37 4.48 9.04
N GLY A 72 12.21 3.45 9.91
CA GLY A 72 12.82 3.40 11.23
C GLY A 72 12.07 4.18 12.29
N LYS A 73 12.77 4.69 13.29
CA LYS A 73 12.16 5.38 14.42
C LYS A 73 11.60 6.73 14.05
N ILE A 74 10.33 6.94 14.41
CA ILE A 74 9.57 8.17 14.18
C ILE A 74 9.11 8.70 15.54
N GLU A 75 9.38 9.97 15.79
CA GLU A 75 8.86 10.68 16.94
C GLU A 75 7.42 11.11 16.67
N THR A 76 6.54 11.02 17.65
CA THR A 76 5.18 11.49 17.52
C THR A 76 5.11 13.00 17.81
N SER A 77 4.24 13.69 17.09
CA SER A 77 4.04 15.12 17.24
C SER A 77 2.56 15.47 17.08
N ASN A 78 2.22 16.73 17.36
CA ASN A 78 0.85 17.23 17.25
C ASN A 78 0.43 17.58 15.82
N TYR A 79 1.08 17.03 14.79
CA TYR A 79 0.71 17.26 13.39
C TYR A 79 0.79 18.71 12.94
N ASP A 80 1.85 19.41 13.29
CA ASP A 80 2.10 20.67 12.61
C ASP A 80 2.58 20.44 11.16
N PRO A 81 2.44 21.44 10.28
CA PRO A 81 2.83 21.30 8.88
C PRO A 81 4.31 20.99 8.68
N GLU A 82 5.17 21.51 9.52
CA GLU A 82 6.63 21.29 9.44
C GLU A 82 6.98 19.83 9.75
N TYR A 83 6.32 19.26 10.75
CA TYR A 83 6.49 17.86 11.12
C TYR A 83 6.05 16.91 9.98
N LEU A 84 4.88 17.16 9.40
CA LEU A 84 4.37 16.35 8.31
C LEU A 84 5.25 16.44 7.06
N ASP A 85 5.71 17.63 6.72
CA ASP A 85 6.67 17.84 5.63
C ASP A 85 7.98 17.08 5.89
N GLY A 86 8.44 17.03 7.15
CA GLY A 86 9.59 16.23 7.54
C GLY A 86 9.40 14.72 7.34
N ILE A 87 8.20 14.19 7.60
CA ILE A 87 7.86 12.78 7.29
C ILE A 87 7.88 12.57 5.78
N ILE A 88 7.29 13.47 4.99
CA ILE A 88 7.27 13.38 3.53
C ILE A 88 8.71 13.33 2.98
N ASP A 89 9.60 14.16 3.48
CA ASP A 89 10.99 14.21 3.04
C ASP A 89 11.72 12.90 3.33
N LYS A 90 11.58 12.35 4.54
CA LYS A 90 12.18 11.07 4.92
C LYS A 90 11.70 9.92 4.04
N VAL A 91 10.40 9.82 3.82
CA VAL A 91 9.80 8.78 2.98
C VAL A 91 10.25 8.95 1.54
N TYR A 92 10.24 10.16 1.02
CA TYR A 92 10.69 10.46 -0.33
C TYR A 92 12.16 10.05 -0.54
N GLU A 93 13.04 10.42 0.37
CA GLU A 93 14.47 10.05 0.32
C GLU A 93 14.65 8.53 0.37
N TYR A 94 13.94 7.85 1.26
CA TYR A 94 14.00 6.39 1.38
C TYR A 94 13.64 5.69 0.06
N TYR A 95 12.51 6.04 -0.55
CA TYR A 95 12.07 5.36 -1.77
C TYR A 95 12.89 5.77 -3.00
N THR A 96 13.25 7.04 -3.14
CA THR A 96 14.02 7.50 -4.30
C THR A 96 15.45 6.98 -4.32
N SER A 97 16.05 6.74 -3.17
CA SER A 97 17.38 6.11 -3.08
C SER A 97 17.38 4.63 -3.53
N ARG A 98 16.22 3.97 -3.49
CA ARG A 98 16.05 2.56 -3.87
C ARG A 98 15.51 2.36 -5.28
N THR A 99 14.78 3.34 -5.82
CA THR A 99 14.21 3.30 -7.17
C THR A 99 15.10 4.05 -8.17
N THR A 100 16.31 3.53 -8.37
CA THR A 100 17.37 4.17 -9.17
C THR A 100 17.10 4.17 -10.67
N HIS A 101 16.07 3.45 -11.14
CA HIS A 101 15.66 3.44 -12.55
C HIS A 101 14.86 4.69 -12.98
N HIS A 102 14.55 5.60 -12.04
CA HIS A 102 13.90 6.87 -12.33
C HIS A 102 14.85 8.06 -12.18
N ASP A 103 14.72 9.03 -13.09
CA ASP A 103 15.32 10.37 -12.94
C ASP A 103 14.43 11.22 -12.03
N TRP A 104 14.66 11.15 -10.73
CA TRP A 104 13.92 11.90 -9.72
C TRP A 104 14.33 13.39 -9.75
N LYS A 105 13.31 14.26 -9.69
CA LYS A 105 13.50 15.72 -9.75
C LYS A 105 12.87 16.41 -8.54
N PRO A 106 13.34 17.60 -8.15
CA PRO A 106 12.71 18.36 -7.05
C PRO A 106 11.21 18.61 -7.24
N LEU A 107 10.75 18.65 -8.50
CA LEU A 107 9.33 18.77 -8.82
C LEU A 107 8.52 17.55 -8.39
N ASP A 108 9.12 16.36 -8.37
CA ASP A 108 8.43 15.13 -7.96
C ASP A 108 8.11 15.15 -6.46
N LEU A 109 9.03 15.63 -5.62
CA LEU A 109 8.78 15.88 -4.20
C LEU A 109 7.64 16.89 -3.99
N LYS A 110 7.63 17.98 -4.75
CA LYS A 110 6.52 18.96 -4.69
C LYS A 110 5.17 18.33 -5.07
N HIS A 111 5.17 17.40 -6.02
CA HIS A 111 3.96 16.67 -6.38
C HIS A 111 3.49 15.76 -5.24
N CYS A 112 4.39 15.00 -4.60
CA CYS A 112 4.05 14.16 -3.46
C CYS A 112 3.48 14.99 -2.31
N ARG A 113 4.14 16.10 -1.93
CA ARG A 113 3.64 17.03 -0.90
C ARG A 113 2.24 17.54 -1.24
N ARG A 114 2.04 18.03 -2.48
CA ARG A 114 0.74 18.52 -2.92
C ARG A 114 -0.36 17.46 -2.83
N TRP A 115 -0.05 16.19 -3.16
CA TRP A 115 -1.03 15.11 -3.09
C TRP A 115 -1.37 14.75 -1.65
N VAL A 116 -0.39 14.64 -0.75
CA VAL A 116 -0.64 14.41 0.67
C VAL A 116 -1.51 15.52 1.26
N TRP A 117 -1.11 16.78 1.07
CA TRP A 117 -1.86 17.93 1.59
C TRP A 117 -3.24 18.07 0.98
N LYS A 118 -3.40 17.70 -0.30
CA LYS A 118 -4.72 17.68 -0.91
C LYS A 118 -5.62 16.65 -0.21
N ILE A 119 -5.15 15.43 0.01
CA ILE A 119 -5.93 14.37 0.68
C ILE A 119 -6.32 14.81 2.10
N PHE A 120 -5.40 15.41 2.86
CA PHE A 120 -5.69 15.84 4.22
C PHE A 120 -6.64 17.04 4.31
N ASN A 121 -6.71 17.85 3.26
CA ASN A 121 -7.59 19.02 3.23
C ASN A 121 -8.91 18.78 2.48
N ASP A 122 -9.06 17.66 1.76
CA ASP A 122 -10.31 17.31 1.08
C ASP A 122 -11.41 17.01 2.12
N ASP A 123 -12.67 17.28 1.78
CA ASP A 123 -13.85 17.04 2.62
C ASP A 123 -13.70 17.60 4.05
N ASP A 124 -13.26 18.85 4.17
CA ASP A 124 -13.02 19.52 5.46
C ASP A 124 -12.06 18.75 6.39
N GLY A 125 -11.08 18.08 5.81
CA GLY A 125 -10.10 17.29 6.57
C GLY A 125 -10.64 15.93 7.03
N PHE A 126 -11.60 15.37 6.31
CA PHE A 126 -12.16 14.05 6.65
C PHE A 126 -11.08 12.97 6.72
N PHE A 127 -10.12 12.97 5.80
CA PHE A 127 -9.04 11.98 5.74
C PHE A 127 -7.81 12.37 6.57
N ASP A 128 -7.82 13.54 7.22
CA ASP A 128 -6.74 13.92 8.12
C ASP A 128 -6.83 13.11 9.44
N PRO A 129 -5.85 12.28 9.78
CA PRO A 129 -5.85 11.51 11.03
C PRO A 129 -5.95 12.39 12.27
N LYS A 130 -5.54 13.66 12.20
CA LYS A 130 -5.68 14.64 13.29
C LYS A 130 -7.13 14.76 13.74
N ASN A 131 -8.07 14.72 12.82
CA ASN A 131 -9.50 14.93 13.05
C ASN A 131 -10.24 13.63 13.42
N ARG A 132 -9.56 12.50 13.51
CA ARG A 132 -10.15 11.16 13.71
C ARG A 132 -9.47 10.40 14.84
N ASN A 133 -10.20 9.46 15.40
CA ASN A 133 -9.60 8.38 16.17
C ASN A 133 -9.17 7.28 15.21
N VAL A 134 -7.88 6.96 15.23
CA VAL A 134 -7.32 5.90 14.41
C VAL A 134 -7.34 4.61 15.22
N VAL A 135 -8.04 3.61 14.73
CA VAL A 135 -8.07 2.26 15.33
C VAL A 135 -6.94 1.44 14.74
N GLU A 136 -6.81 1.46 13.44
CA GLU A 136 -5.76 0.72 12.71
C GLU A 136 -5.39 1.49 11.44
N ALA A 137 -4.14 1.36 10.99
CA ALA A 137 -3.65 1.89 9.74
C ALA A 137 -3.31 0.72 8.82
N GLU A 138 -3.94 0.66 7.66
CA GLU A 138 -3.78 -0.42 6.65
C GLU A 138 -3.86 -1.83 7.27
N PRO A 139 -4.97 -2.21 7.93
CA PRO A 139 -5.07 -3.52 8.56
C PRO A 139 -4.96 -4.62 7.50
N HIS A 140 -4.07 -5.56 7.74
CA HIS A 140 -4.00 -6.76 6.94
C HIS A 140 -5.11 -7.73 7.37
N PHE A 141 -6.02 -8.00 6.45
CA PHE A 141 -7.02 -9.05 6.62
C PHE A 141 -6.48 -10.33 5.95
N ASP A 142 -5.59 -10.99 6.66
CA ASP A 142 -4.98 -12.24 6.22
C ASP A 142 -5.53 -13.36 7.09
N PHE A 143 -6.80 -13.71 6.84
CA PHE A 143 -7.47 -14.80 7.52
C PHE A 143 -8.12 -15.72 6.49
N GLU A 144 -8.06 -17.01 6.77
CA GLU A 144 -8.74 -18.02 5.98
C GLU A 144 -10.22 -18.01 6.30
N ILE A 145 -11.06 -17.90 5.27
CA ILE A 145 -12.51 -17.97 5.44
C ILE A 145 -12.90 -19.45 5.36
N GLU A 146 -13.26 -20.05 6.50
CA GLU A 146 -13.61 -21.46 6.59
C GLU A 146 -15.02 -21.81 6.09
N GLU A 147 -15.83 -20.81 5.77
CA GLU A 147 -17.21 -20.98 5.31
C GLU A 147 -17.29 -21.70 3.97
N ASP A 148 -18.27 -22.55 3.80
CA ASP A 148 -18.42 -23.38 2.59
C ASP A 148 -18.56 -22.57 1.30
N TRP A 149 -19.14 -21.36 1.36
CA TRP A 149 -19.25 -20.47 0.21
C TRP A 149 -17.90 -19.88 -0.24
N ALA A 150 -16.88 -19.89 0.61
CA ALA A 150 -15.55 -19.42 0.30
C ALA A 150 -14.66 -20.50 -0.35
N LYS A 151 -15.08 -21.77 -0.22
CA LYS A 151 -14.38 -22.88 -0.84
C LYS A 151 -14.75 -23.00 -2.31
N TYR A 152 -13.78 -23.19 -3.14
CA TYR A 152 -14.02 -23.47 -4.56
C TYR A 152 -13.27 -24.73 -5.00
N SER A 153 -13.91 -25.47 -5.88
CA SER A 153 -13.29 -26.58 -6.61
C SER A 153 -13.74 -26.48 -8.06
N HIS A 154 -12.80 -26.46 -8.98
CA HIS A 154 -13.08 -26.39 -10.41
C HIS A 154 -12.20 -27.36 -11.17
N GLU A 155 -12.81 -28.25 -11.95
CA GLU A 155 -12.11 -29.16 -12.85
C GLU A 155 -11.88 -28.52 -14.22
N LEU A 156 -10.62 -28.47 -14.65
CA LEU A 156 -10.23 -28.01 -15.96
C LEU A 156 -10.44 -29.10 -17.01
N SER A 157 -10.45 -28.72 -18.29
CA SER A 157 -10.63 -29.64 -19.43
C SER A 157 -9.59 -30.73 -19.55
N ASP A 158 -8.44 -30.62 -18.89
CA ASP A 158 -7.37 -31.60 -18.83
C ASP A 158 -7.45 -32.52 -17.60
N GLY A 159 -8.53 -32.42 -16.82
CA GLY A 159 -8.74 -33.17 -15.58
C GLY A 159 -8.00 -32.59 -14.35
N THR A 160 -7.36 -31.44 -14.47
CA THR A 160 -6.74 -30.75 -13.33
C THR A 160 -7.82 -30.14 -12.46
N ILE A 161 -7.78 -30.41 -11.15
CA ILE A 161 -8.70 -29.82 -10.19
C ILE A 161 -8.01 -28.61 -9.52
N LEU A 162 -8.66 -27.47 -9.60
CA LEU A 162 -8.27 -26.24 -8.86
C LEU A 162 -9.13 -26.16 -7.61
N GLU A 163 -8.49 -26.18 -6.46
CA GLU A 163 -9.14 -26.02 -5.17
C GLU A 163 -8.51 -24.89 -4.40
N GLY A 164 -9.32 -24.17 -3.62
CA GLY A 164 -8.82 -23.10 -2.77
C GLY A 164 -9.91 -22.53 -1.86
N ASN A 165 -9.47 -21.63 -1.02
CA ASN A 165 -10.31 -20.82 -0.15
C ASN A 165 -10.11 -19.33 -0.48
N LEU A 166 -11.16 -18.51 -0.34
CA LEU A 166 -11.09 -17.06 -0.48
C LEU A 166 -10.52 -16.42 0.77
#